data_36aa7f2fa9972f46b3ffb29b7812e898
#
_entry.id   36aa7f2fa9972f46b3ffb29b7812e898
#
_cell.length_a   1.000
_cell.length_b   1.000
_cell.length_c   1.000
_cell.angle_alpha   90.00
_cell.angle_beta   90.00
_cell.angle_gamma   90.00
#
_symmetry.space_group_name_H-M   'P 1'
#
loop_
_entity.id
_entity.type
_entity.pdbx_description
1 polymer ?
#
loop_
_entity_poly.entity_id
_entity_poly.type
_entity_poly.pdbx_seq_one_letter_code
_entity_poly.pdbx_strand_id
1 'polypeptide(L)'
;IINMTVITRFAPSPTGLLHLGNIRTALINWLYARTHNGKFILRIDDTDQERSKDEYTSKIKYDLEWLGIDYDDTFNQSSRFERYREQFQKLKADGRIYPCYETPEELERKRKLQMASGGKQVYDRSSLSLTDQEKKAYEDKGRKPHWRFLLLTERLKWNDLLKGELDIDLTSLSDPVLFREDGVPLYTFTSAVDDIDYNITNVIRGDDHTSNTAVQIEIINAIDKNRITFAHHALLKASSGDKLSKRDNVISIDSFRKSNFEPLAILSLLATIGTSQSIELKDSINQIISEFKLETISTSPGRIETDVLSALNKKQVQKLNFDDVRERLKNIDEKIDEKFWNMIRSNLETVEGVKQWSDIVFYSKIIEVEDKEYIKSAMELIPNDPWDENT
;
A
#
# COMPACT_ATOMS: atom_id res chain seq x y z
N ILE A 1 -4.79 18.58 -28.49
CA ILE A 1 -4.21 17.97 -27.28
C ILE A 1 -4.83 16.58 -27.20
N ILE A 2 -4.07 15.54 -27.54
CA ILE A 2 -4.50 14.16 -27.33
C ILE A 2 -4.58 13.99 -25.81
N ASN A 3 -5.80 13.89 -25.27
CA ASN A 3 -5.98 13.53 -23.85
C ASN A 3 -5.45 12.11 -23.68
N MET A 4 -4.21 11.96 -23.18
CA MET A 4 -3.69 10.65 -22.81
C MET A 4 -4.52 10.11 -21.66
N THR A 5 -5.01 8.88 -21.79
CA THR A 5 -5.71 8.19 -20.72
C THR A 5 -4.79 8.07 -19.49
N VAL A 6 -5.27 8.50 -18.33
CA VAL A 6 -4.53 8.32 -17.08
C VAL A 6 -4.42 6.83 -16.78
N ILE A 7 -3.20 6.35 -16.52
CA ILE A 7 -2.93 4.96 -16.11
C ILE A 7 -2.07 5.00 -14.87
N THR A 8 -2.61 4.49 -13.78
CA THR A 8 -1.91 4.34 -12.49
C THR A 8 -1.70 2.87 -12.15
N ARG A 9 -0.90 2.59 -11.12
CA ARG A 9 -0.69 1.22 -10.67
C ARG A 9 -0.50 1.14 -9.16
N PHE A 10 -0.93 0.02 -8.58
CA PHE A 10 -0.51 -0.46 -7.28
C PHE A 10 0.43 -1.65 -7.47
N ALA A 11 1.58 -1.63 -6.81
CA ALA A 11 2.68 -2.57 -7.08
C ALA A 11 3.21 -3.20 -5.77
N PRO A 12 2.39 -4.01 -5.07
CA PRO A 12 2.79 -4.64 -3.83
C PRO A 12 3.70 -5.86 -4.08
N SER A 13 4.70 -6.04 -3.20
CA SER A 13 5.44 -7.31 -3.13
C SER A 13 4.69 -8.31 -2.24
N PRO A 14 4.45 -9.55 -2.69
CA PRO A 14 3.67 -10.54 -1.95
C PRO A 14 4.53 -11.24 -0.88
N THR A 15 5.10 -10.46 0.04
CA THR A 15 5.97 -10.93 1.14
C THR A 15 5.30 -10.91 2.50
N GLY A 16 4.04 -10.49 2.57
CA GLY A 16 3.23 -10.41 3.78
C GLY A 16 1.82 -9.90 3.51
N LEU A 17 1.04 -9.73 4.58
CA LEU A 17 -0.32 -9.18 4.51
C LEU A 17 -0.30 -7.67 4.25
N LEU A 18 -1.32 -7.17 3.57
CA LEU A 18 -1.49 -5.73 3.39
C LEU A 18 -1.89 -5.05 4.70
N HIS A 19 -1.32 -3.89 4.95
CA HIS A 19 -1.69 -3.00 6.04
C HIS A 19 -2.33 -1.70 5.51
N LEU A 20 -2.90 -0.89 6.40
CA LEU A 20 -3.60 0.34 6.04
C LEU A 20 -2.75 1.30 5.17
N GLY A 21 -1.42 1.34 5.37
CA GLY A 21 -0.54 2.15 4.54
C GLY A 21 -0.44 1.67 3.09
N ASN A 22 -0.42 0.35 2.86
CA ASN A 22 -0.46 -0.22 1.51
C ASN A 22 -1.79 0.09 0.83
N ILE A 23 -2.90 -0.12 1.56
CA ILE A 23 -4.24 0.16 1.03
C ILE A 23 -4.43 1.63 0.74
N ARG A 24 -3.89 2.55 1.56
CA ARG A 24 -3.94 3.98 1.24
C ARG A 24 -3.25 4.29 -0.09
N THR A 25 -2.08 3.71 -0.34
CA THR A 25 -1.40 3.87 -1.63
C THR A 25 -2.23 3.30 -2.78
N ALA A 26 -2.82 2.10 -2.62
CA ALA A 26 -3.71 1.51 -3.61
C ALA A 26 -4.93 2.40 -3.86
N LEU A 27 -5.59 2.86 -2.79
CA LEU A 27 -6.79 3.71 -2.85
C LEU A 27 -6.52 5.04 -3.57
N ILE A 28 -5.41 5.72 -3.25
CA ILE A 28 -5.05 6.99 -3.91
C ILE A 28 -4.84 6.79 -5.42
N ASN A 29 -4.11 5.74 -5.82
CA ASN A 29 -3.92 5.41 -7.24
C ASN A 29 -5.24 5.08 -7.94
N TRP A 30 -6.08 4.28 -7.31
CA TRP A 30 -7.38 3.89 -7.82
C TRP A 30 -8.32 5.09 -7.95
N LEU A 31 -8.43 5.92 -6.91
CA LEU A 31 -9.25 7.14 -6.94
C LEU A 31 -8.77 8.11 -8.03
N TYR A 32 -7.45 8.30 -8.14
CA TYR A 32 -6.89 9.17 -9.18
C TYR A 32 -7.22 8.65 -10.60
N ALA A 33 -7.13 7.35 -10.83
CA ALA A 33 -7.55 6.75 -12.09
C ALA A 33 -9.05 6.95 -12.34
N ARG A 34 -9.90 6.63 -11.37
CA ARG A 34 -11.36 6.70 -11.52
C ARG A 34 -11.87 8.13 -11.74
N THR A 35 -11.31 9.13 -11.04
CA THR A 35 -11.67 10.55 -11.25
C THR A 35 -11.30 11.09 -12.62
N HIS A 36 -10.32 10.46 -13.29
CA HIS A 36 -9.88 10.83 -14.64
C HIS A 36 -10.42 9.91 -15.74
N ASN A 37 -11.38 9.02 -15.44
CA ASN A 37 -11.85 7.97 -16.37
C ASN A 37 -10.68 7.15 -16.94
N GLY A 38 -9.65 6.92 -16.13
CA GLY A 38 -8.44 6.23 -16.46
C GLY A 38 -8.44 4.76 -16.07
N LYS A 39 -7.26 4.14 -16.10
CA LYS A 39 -7.06 2.73 -15.75
C LYS A 39 -6.23 2.60 -14.48
N PHE A 40 -6.54 1.60 -13.69
CA PHE A 40 -5.79 1.20 -12.51
C PHE A 40 -5.28 -0.24 -12.67
N ILE A 41 -3.98 -0.44 -12.58
CA ILE A 41 -3.32 -1.74 -12.80
C ILE A 41 -2.79 -2.29 -11.48
N LEU A 42 -3.03 -3.57 -11.24
CA LEU A 42 -2.42 -4.31 -10.13
C LEU A 42 -1.18 -5.06 -10.64
N ARG A 43 0.02 -4.61 -10.27
CA ARG A 43 1.28 -5.30 -10.53
C ARG A 43 1.74 -6.03 -9.28
N ILE A 44 2.01 -7.31 -9.38
CA ILE A 44 2.59 -8.09 -8.28
C ILE A 44 4.10 -8.10 -8.43
N ASP A 45 4.81 -7.43 -7.52
CA ASP A 45 6.27 -7.32 -7.53
C ASP A 45 6.91 -8.53 -6.83
N ASP A 46 6.95 -9.66 -7.53
CA ASP A 46 7.35 -11.00 -7.07
C ASP A 46 8.67 -11.51 -7.67
N THR A 47 9.59 -10.60 -8.01
CA THR A 47 10.92 -10.98 -8.54
C THR A 47 11.78 -11.72 -7.52
N ASP A 48 11.59 -11.45 -6.22
CA ASP A 48 12.23 -12.18 -5.14
C ASP A 48 11.38 -13.43 -4.80
N GLN A 49 11.66 -14.53 -5.53
CA GLN A 49 10.88 -15.76 -5.42
C GLN A 49 11.03 -16.46 -4.06
N GLU A 50 12.11 -16.21 -3.31
CA GLU A 50 12.31 -16.82 -1.98
C GLU A 50 11.35 -16.22 -0.93
N ARG A 51 11.09 -14.90 -1.02
CA ARG A 51 10.21 -14.20 -0.08
C ARG A 51 8.78 -14.07 -0.57
N SER A 52 8.55 -14.18 -1.87
CA SER A 52 7.22 -14.09 -2.48
C SER A 52 6.45 -15.40 -2.31
N LYS A 53 5.18 -15.31 -1.92
CA LYS A 53 4.31 -16.48 -1.74
C LYS A 53 2.98 -16.27 -2.45
N ASP A 54 2.51 -17.30 -3.14
CA ASP A 54 1.21 -17.28 -3.85
C ASP A 54 0.04 -17.02 -2.90
N GLU A 55 0.15 -17.47 -1.65
CA GLU A 55 -0.81 -17.17 -0.60
C GLU A 55 -0.99 -15.66 -0.41
N TYR A 56 0.10 -14.90 -0.34
CA TYR A 56 0.02 -13.44 -0.18
C TYR A 56 -0.48 -12.76 -1.45
N THR A 57 -0.13 -13.26 -2.64
CA THR A 57 -0.72 -12.78 -3.90
C THR A 57 -2.25 -12.93 -3.91
N SER A 58 -2.73 -14.09 -3.50
CA SER A 58 -4.18 -14.36 -3.38
C SER A 58 -4.84 -13.45 -2.35
N LYS A 59 -4.19 -13.23 -1.20
CA LYS A 59 -4.70 -12.33 -0.16
C LYS A 59 -4.72 -10.86 -0.60
N ILE A 60 -3.73 -10.40 -1.33
CA ILE A 60 -3.71 -9.05 -1.91
C ILE A 60 -4.93 -8.82 -2.80
N LYS A 61 -5.20 -9.75 -3.72
CA LYS A 61 -6.36 -9.69 -4.62
C LYS A 61 -7.67 -9.71 -3.85
N TYR A 62 -7.80 -10.62 -2.90
CA TYR A 62 -8.98 -10.74 -2.04
C TYR A 62 -9.21 -9.49 -1.18
N ASP A 63 -8.15 -8.89 -0.61
CA ASP A 63 -8.28 -7.67 0.19
C ASP A 63 -8.77 -6.48 -0.64
N LEU A 64 -8.26 -6.33 -1.88
CA LEU A 64 -8.72 -5.29 -2.81
C LEU A 64 -10.18 -5.52 -3.22
N GLU A 65 -10.56 -6.74 -3.56
CA GLU A 65 -11.93 -7.12 -3.90
C GLU A 65 -12.88 -6.85 -2.73
N TRP A 66 -12.53 -7.27 -1.52
CA TRP A 66 -13.32 -7.03 -0.31
C TRP A 66 -13.52 -5.53 -0.03
N LEU A 67 -12.52 -4.71 -0.32
CA LEU A 67 -12.61 -3.25 -0.20
C LEU A 67 -13.37 -2.58 -1.37
N GLY A 68 -13.73 -3.32 -2.42
CA GLY A 68 -14.35 -2.77 -3.62
C GLY A 68 -13.40 -1.97 -4.51
N ILE A 69 -12.09 -2.21 -4.40
CA ILE A 69 -11.05 -1.62 -5.25
C ILE A 69 -10.79 -2.57 -6.43
N ASP A 70 -11.50 -2.35 -7.53
CA ASP A 70 -11.32 -3.09 -8.77
C ASP A 70 -10.09 -2.62 -9.57
N TYR A 71 -9.55 -3.49 -10.41
CA TYR A 71 -8.43 -3.16 -11.29
C TYR A 71 -8.72 -3.59 -12.73
N ASP A 72 -8.22 -2.79 -13.69
CA ASP A 72 -8.47 -2.99 -15.12
C ASP A 72 -7.55 -4.04 -15.74
N ASP A 73 -6.37 -4.28 -15.15
CA ASP A 73 -5.41 -5.29 -15.58
C ASP A 73 -4.55 -5.74 -14.40
N THR A 74 -3.95 -6.93 -14.51
CA THR A 74 -3.04 -7.48 -13.50
C THR A 74 -1.97 -8.37 -14.11
N PHE A 75 -0.75 -8.28 -13.57
CA PHE A 75 0.35 -9.16 -13.95
C PHE A 75 1.37 -9.34 -12.83
N ASN A 76 2.18 -10.38 -12.95
CA ASN A 76 3.27 -10.70 -12.06
C ASN A 76 4.61 -10.36 -12.72
N GLN A 77 5.53 -9.73 -12.01
CA GLN A 77 6.87 -9.43 -12.51
C GLN A 77 7.67 -10.69 -12.82
N SER A 78 7.46 -11.77 -12.07
CA SER A 78 8.11 -13.07 -12.29
C SER A 78 7.84 -13.65 -13.68
N SER A 79 6.72 -13.32 -14.31
CA SER A 79 6.39 -13.75 -15.67
C SER A 79 7.13 -12.96 -16.76
N ARG A 80 7.91 -11.93 -16.39
CA ARG A 80 8.50 -10.97 -17.33
C ARG A 80 10.02 -10.98 -17.36
N PHE A 81 10.68 -11.98 -16.78
CA PHE A 81 12.15 -12.04 -16.73
C PHE A 81 12.84 -11.95 -18.11
N GLU A 82 12.25 -12.53 -19.16
CA GLU A 82 12.79 -12.39 -20.53
C GLU A 82 12.77 -10.92 -20.97
N ARG A 83 11.69 -10.21 -20.73
CA ARG A 83 11.58 -8.79 -21.06
C ARG A 83 12.64 -7.95 -20.34
N TYR A 84 12.91 -8.26 -19.08
CA TYR A 84 13.96 -7.57 -18.31
C TYR A 84 15.35 -7.90 -18.87
N ARG A 85 15.60 -9.14 -19.31
CA ARG A 85 16.87 -9.52 -19.99
C ARG A 85 17.05 -8.79 -21.31
N GLU A 86 16.01 -8.62 -22.12
CA GLU A 86 16.06 -7.84 -23.36
C GLU A 86 16.50 -6.39 -23.08
N GLN A 87 15.84 -5.72 -22.13
CA GLN A 87 16.20 -4.35 -21.77
C GLN A 87 17.59 -4.25 -21.13
N PHE A 88 18.00 -5.24 -20.36
CA PHE A 88 19.34 -5.35 -19.85
C PHE A 88 20.39 -5.38 -20.98
N GLN A 89 20.18 -6.21 -22.02
CA GLN A 89 21.11 -6.29 -23.14
C GLN A 89 21.19 -4.96 -23.91
N LYS A 90 20.07 -4.26 -24.07
CA LYS A 90 20.02 -2.94 -24.67
C LYS A 90 20.85 -1.94 -23.87
N LEU A 91 20.61 -1.82 -22.58
CA LEU A 91 21.37 -0.92 -21.70
C LEU A 91 22.87 -1.27 -21.65
N LYS A 92 23.21 -2.55 -21.76
CA LYS A 92 24.60 -3.02 -21.86
C LYS A 92 25.26 -2.57 -23.14
N ALA A 93 24.58 -2.72 -24.28
CA ALA A 93 25.08 -2.28 -25.58
C ALA A 93 25.26 -0.74 -25.62
N ASP A 94 24.38 0.01 -24.96
CA ASP A 94 24.43 1.46 -24.85
C ASP A 94 25.46 1.97 -23.81
N GLY A 95 26.18 1.06 -23.14
CA GLY A 95 27.19 1.40 -22.12
C GLY A 95 26.60 2.00 -20.84
N ARG A 96 25.28 1.82 -20.59
CA ARG A 96 24.59 2.38 -19.43
C ARG A 96 24.65 1.47 -18.20
N ILE A 97 25.10 0.23 -18.34
CA ILE A 97 25.36 -0.69 -17.24
C ILE A 97 26.75 -1.28 -17.31
N TYR A 98 27.32 -1.56 -16.18
CA TYR A 98 28.66 -2.12 -16.06
C TYR A 98 28.74 -3.21 -14.99
N PRO A 99 29.66 -4.20 -15.16
CA PRO A 99 29.83 -5.32 -14.24
C PRO A 99 30.61 -4.89 -13.00
N CYS A 100 30.17 -5.34 -11.83
CA CYS A 100 30.85 -5.17 -10.55
C CYS A 100 31.06 -6.53 -9.90
N TYR A 101 32.26 -6.76 -9.35
CA TYR A 101 32.65 -8.08 -8.83
C TYR A 101 32.88 -8.08 -7.32
N GLU A 102 32.67 -6.94 -6.64
CA GLU A 102 32.81 -6.84 -5.19
C GLU A 102 31.75 -7.68 -4.46
N THR A 103 32.21 -8.40 -3.43
CA THR A 103 31.30 -9.13 -2.53
C THR A 103 30.60 -8.18 -1.55
N PRO A 104 29.49 -8.62 -0.93
CA PRO A 104 28.82 -7.83 0.11
C PRO A 104 29.76 -7.37 1.23
N GLU A 105 30.72 -8.23 1.64
CA GLU A 105 31.70 -7.93 2.69
C GLU A 105 32.71 -6.85 2.23
N GLU A 106 33.17 -6.93 0.97
CA GLU A 106 34.06 -5.94 0.38
C GLU A 106 33.37 -4.57 0.27
N LEU A 107 32.12 -4.55 -0.15
CA LEU A 107 31.32 -3.33 -0.20
C LEU A 107 31.07 -2.74 1.20
N GLU A 108 30.75 -3.57 2.18
CA GLU A 108 30.55 -3.11 3.56
C GLU A 108 31.84 -2.57 4.16
N ARG A 109 33.00 -3.18 3.89
CA ARG A 109 34.29 -2.66 4.31
C ARG A 109 34.58 -1.30 3.68
N LYS A 110 34.31 -1.12 2.39
CA LYS A 110 34.44 0.19 1.70
C LYS A 110 33.58 1.25 2.37
N ARG A 111 32.31 0.96 2.68
CA ARG A 111 31.39 1.86 3.39
C ARG A 111 31.93 2.27 4.76
N LYS A 112 32.42 1.33 5.55
CA LYS A 112 33.01 1.62 6.87
C LYS A 112 34.21 2.54 6.76
N LEU A 113 35.08 2.33 5.77
CA LEU A 113 36.23 3.20 5.52
C LEU A 113 35.80 4.62 5.10
N GLN A 114 34.80 4.74 4.24
CA GLN A 114 34.23 6.03 3.87
C GLN A 114 33.65 6.78 5.08
N MET A 115 32.90 6.05 5.94
CA MET A 115 32.37 6.63 7.19
C MET A 115 33.49 7.12 8.11
N ALA A 116 34.53 6.32 8.31
CA ALA A 116 35.67 6.65 9.18
C ALA A 116 36.44 7.89 8.69
N SER A 117 36.46 8.12 7.37
CA SER A 117 37.09 9.31 6.76
C SER A 117 36.16 10.53 6.66
N GLY A 118 34.93 10.47 7.18
CA GLY A 118 33.93 11.54 7.08
C GLY A 118 33.36 11.73 5.66
N GLY A 119 33.60 10.76 4.76
CA GLY A 119 33.12 10.80 3.37
C GLY A 119 31.66 10.34 3.21
N LYS A 120 31.08 10.66 2.04
CA LYS A 120 29.75 10.15 1.65
C LYS A 120 29.84 8.66 1.39
N GLN A 121 28.82 7.89 1.86
CA GLN A 121 28.72 6.44 1.62
C GLN A 121 28.18 6.16 0.20
N VAL A 122 28.95 6.52 -0.82
CA VAL A 122 28.59 6.35 -2.23
C VAL A 122 29.54 5.33 -2.84
N TYR A 123 29.03 4.47 -3.69
CA TYR A 123 29.85 3.53 -4.46
C TYR A 123 30.87 4.29 -5.31
N ASP A 124 32.14 3.93 -5.16
CA ASP A 124 33.31 4.66 -5.71
C ASP A 124 33.53 4.44 -7.22
N ARG A 125 32.64 3.67 -7.88
CA ARG A 125 32.75 3.28 -9.30
C ARG A 125 34.07 2.60 -9.68
N SER A 126 34.77 2.00 -8.71
CA SER A 126 36.04 1.34 -8.93
C SER A 126 35.99 0.26 -10.04
N SER A 127 34.83 -0.40 -10.20
CA SER A 127 34.66 -1.40 -11.26
C SER A 127 34.62 -0.85 -12.68
N LEU A 128 34.44 0.46 -12.88
CA LEU A 128 34.53 1.08 -14.21
C LEU A 128 35.96 1.09 -14.75
N SER A 129 36.97 1.11 -13.87
CA SER A 129 38.38 1.11 -14.26
C SER A 129 38.98 -0.28 -14.48
N LEU A 130 38.22 -1.36 -14.23
CA LEU A 130 38.68 -2.72 -14.42
C LEU A 130 38.98 -3.02 -15.89
N THR A 131 40.18 -3.50 -16.16
CA THR A 131 40.60 -4.02 -17.46
C THR A 131 39.89 -5.38 -17.75
N ASP A 132 39.83 -5.76 -19.00
CA ASP A 132 39.23 -7.07 -19.38
C ASP A 132 40.01 -8.25 -18.80
N GLN A 133 41.32 -8.09 -18.58
CA GLN A 133 42.17 -9.07 -17.88
C GLN A 133 41.74 -9.22 -16.40
N GLU A 134 41.49 -8.14 -15.71
CA GLU A 134 41.05 -8.15 -14.29
C GLU A 134 39.63 -8.72 -14.16
N LYS A 135 38.73 -8.36 -15.06
CA LYS A 135 37.37 -8.96 -15.10
C LYS A 135 37.45 -10.45 -15.27
N LYS A 136 38.26 -10.90 -16.26
CA LYS A 136 38.51 -12.35 -16.50
C LYS A 136 39.12 -13.04 -15.28
N ALA A 137 40.06 -12.41 -14.59
CA ALA A 137 40.67 -12.96 -13.37
C ALA A 137 39.66 -13.13 -12.21
N TYR A 138 38.63 -12.28 -12.13
CA TYR A 138 37.50 -12.48 -11.18
C TYR A 138 36.62 -13.65 -11.60
N GLU A 139 36.30 -13.76 -12.89
CA GLU A 139 35.46 -14.83 -13.45
C GLU A 139 36.15 -16.21 -13.34
N ASP A 140 37.45 -16.28 -13.60
CA ASP A 140 38.27 -17.50 -13.47
C ASP A 140 38.31 -17.98 -11.98
N LYS A 141 38.13 -17.07 -11.02
CA LYS A 141 37.98 -17.38 -9.59
C LYS A 141 36.53 -17.73 -9.19
N GLY A 142 35.62 -17.84 -10.14
CA GLY A 142 34.22 -18.18 -9.94
C GLY A 142 33.33 -17.02 -9.49
N ARG A 143 33.84 -15.79 -9.49
CA ARG A 143 33.02 -14.61 -9.18
C ARG A 143 32.13 -14.29 -10.37
N LYS A 144 30.81 -14.13 -10.11
CA LYS A 144 29.85 -13.62 -11.08
C LYS A 144 29.62 -12.13 -10.83
N PRO A 145 29.49 -11.31 -11.88
CA PRO A 145 29.21 -9.89 -11.69
C PRO A 145 27.78 -9.64 -11.27
N HIS A 146 27.57 -8.72 -10.35
CA HIS A 146 26.34 -7.96 -10.28
C HIS A 146 26.46 -6.73 -11.20
N TRP A 147 25.32 -6.18 -11.65
CA TRP A 147 25.33 -5.13 -12.68
C TRP A 147 24.74 -3.85 -12.14
N ARG A 148 25.51 -2.75 -12.28
CA ARG A 148 25.09 -1.41 -11.85
C ARG A 148 24.75 -0.55 -13.06
N PHE A 149 23.75 0.33 -12.86
CA PHE A 149 23.41 1.35 -13.84
C PHE A 149 24.30 2.59 -13.60
N LEU A 150 24.89 3.09 -14.66
CA LEU A 150 25.73 4.28 -14.63
C LEU A 150 24.87 5.55 -14.65
N LEU A 151 24.80 6.25 -13.51
CA LEU A 151 24.17 7.56 -13.40
C LEU A 151 25.08 8.59 -14.04
N LEU A 152 24.61 9.29 -15.08
CA LEU A 152 25.36 10.28 -15.85
C LEU A 152 25.01 11.71 -15.43
N THR A 153 23.78 11.93 -14.98
CA THR A 153 23.30 13.25 -14.54
C THR A 153 23.80 13.56 -13.14
N GLU A 154 24.33 14.76 -12.92
CA GLU A 154 24.76 15.18 -11.59
C GLU A 154 23.58 15.60 -10.73
N ARG A 155 22.64 16.36 -11.30
CA ARG A 155 21.42 16.82 -10.63
C ARG A 155 20.21 16.56 -11.50
N LEU A 156 19.16 16.01 -10.89
CA LEU A 156 17.91 15.73 -11.57
C LEU A 156 16.76 16.53 -10.96
N LYS A 157 16.05 17.24 -11.82
CA LYS A 157 14.87 18.02 -11.45
C LYS A 157 13.62 17.41 -12.08
N TRP A 158 12.54 17.37 -11.31
CA TRP A 158 11.21 17.06 -11.82
C TRP A 158 10.15 17.77 -11.01
N ASN A 159 8.96 17.91 -11.57
CA ASN A 159 7.80 18.43 -10.85
C ASN A 159 6.98 17.27 -10.31
N ASP A 160 6.93 17.16 -8.97
CA ASP A 160 6.09 16.21 -8.26
C ASP A 160 4.71 16.81 -8.00
N LEU A 161 3.64 16.03 -8.24
CA LEU A 161 2.28 16.57 -8.13
C LEU A 161 1.90 17.00 -6.70
N LEU A 162 2.56 16.44 -5.68
CA LEU A 162 2.28 16.75 -4.28
C LEU A 162 3.36 17.63 -3.62
N LYS A 163 4.62 17.42 -4.00
CA LYS A 163 5.76 18.10 -3.38
C LYS A 163 6.28 19.31 -4.18
N GLY A 164 5.74 19.53 -5.38
CA GLY A 164 6.23 20.58 -6.27
C GLY A 164 7.58 20.24 -6.91
N GLU A 165 8.38 21.25 -7.24
CA GLU A 165 9.71 21.03 -7.83
C GLU A 165 10.66 20.36 -6.85
N LEU A 166 11.19 19.21 -7.25
CA LEU A 166 12.21 18.44 -6.54
C LEU A 166 13.53 18.52 -7.33
N ASP A 167 14.63 18.65 -6.61
CA ASP A 167 15.99 18.75 -7.15
C ASP A 167 16.91 17.82 -6.35
N ILE A 168 17.33 16.72 -6.95
CA ILE A 168 18.11 15.67 -6.29
C ILE A 168 19.53 15.66 -6.86
N ASP A 169 20.52 15.74 -5.96
CA ASP A 169 21.93 15.54 -6.27
C ASP A 169 22.22 14.03 -6.42
N LEU A 170 22.31 13.55 -7.65
CA LEU A 170 22.60 12.15 -7.97
C LEU A 170 24.04 11.76 -7.63
N THR A 171 24.96 12.71 -7.50
CA THR A 171 26.33 12.43 -7.07
C THR A 171 26.42 11.97 -5.62
N SER A 172 25.35 12.20 -4.85
CA SER A 172 25.19 11.71 -3.47
C SER A 172 24.60 10.30 -3.39
N LEU A 173 24.22 9.72 -4.51
CA LEU A 173 23.64 8.38 -4.62
C LEU A 173 24.64 7.42 -5.27
N SER A 174 24.61 6.17 -4.83
CA SER A 174 25.35 5.11 -5.51
C SER A 174 24.67 4.70 -6.81
N ASP A 175 25.45 4.38 -7.83
CA ASP A 175 24.93 3.71 -9.00
C ASP A 175 24.13 2.46 -8.58
N PRO A 176 22.84 2.35 -8.93
CA PRO A 176 21.98 1.27 -8.42
C PRO A 176 22.35 -0.06 -9.04
N VAL A 177 22.27 -1.12 -8.25
CA VAL A 177 22.33 -2.49 -8.77
C VAL A 177 21.01 -2.78 -9.47
N LEU A 178 21.07 -3.18 -10.76
CA LEU A 178 19.89 -3.57 -11.53
C LEU A 178 19.71 -5.08 -11.60
N PHE A 179 20.82 -5.83 -11.61
CA PHE A 179 20.84 -7.29 -11.61
C PHE A 179 21.82 -7.81 -10.56
N ARG A 180 21.38 -8.77 -9.80
CA ARG A 180 22.23 -9.52 -8.88
C ARG A 180 23.14 -10.50 -9.63
N GLU A 181 24.15 -11.04 -8.95
CA GLU A 181 25.08 -12.05 -9.50
C GLU A 181 24.40 -13.36 -9.93
N ASP A 182 23.25 -13.67 -9.34
CA ASP A 182 22.40 -14.82 -9.70
C ASP A 182 21.49 -14.54 -10.91
N GLY A 183 21.56 -13.32 -11.49
CA GLY A 183 20.76 -12.90 -12.63
C GLY A 183 19.36 -12.43 -12.31
N VAL A 184 19.01 -12.25 -11.03
CA VAL A 184 17.71 -11.72 -10.59
C VAL A 184 17.70 -10.20 -10.78
N PRO A 185 16.71 -9.64 -11.54
CA PRO A 185 16.54 -8.21 -11.68
C PRO A 185 15.96 -7.60 -10.41
N LEU A 186 16.38 -6.39 -10.08
CA LEU A 186 15.95 -5.70 -8.87
C LEU A 186 14.85 -4.66 -9.16
N TYR A 187 14.07 -4.35 -8.12
CA TYR A 187 12.92 -3.46 -8.13
C TYR A 187 13.12 -2.15 -8.92
N THR A 188 14.23 -1.46 -8.71
CA THR A 188 14.50 -0.16 -9.35
C THR A 188 14.44 -0.24 -10.87
N PHE A 189 14.88 -1.35 -11.43
CA PHE A 189 14.88 -1.61 -12.87
C PHE A 189 13.56 -2.18 -13.36
N THR A 190 13.06 -3.23 -12.72
CA THR A 190 11.82 -3.91 -13.15
C THR A 190 10.64 -2.97 -13.16
N SER A 191 10.54 -2.11 -12.13
CA SER A 191 9.50 -1.08 -12.07
C SER A 191 9.58 -0.10 -13.23
N ALA A 192 10.78 0.37 -13.60
CA ALA A 192 10.95 1.31 -14.70
C ALA A 192 10.56 0.68 -16.06
N VAL A 193 10.97 -0.57 -16.30
CA VAL A 193 10.61 -1.30 -17.52
C VAL A 193 9.10 -1.51 -17.62
N ASP A 194 8.47 -1.95 -16.53
CA ASP A 194 7.04 -2.22 -16.53
C ASP A 194 6.21 -0.94 -16.64
N ASP A 195 6.62 0.14 -15.95
CA ASP A 195 5.93 1.42 -16.03
C ASP A 195 5.95 1.98 -17.48
N ILE A 196 7.02 1.70 -18.25
CA ILE A 196 7.09 2.01 -19.70
C ILE A 196 6.16 1.09 -20.50
N ASP A 197 6.31 -0.23 -20.36
CA ASP A 197 5.64 -1.22 -21.19
C ASP A 197 4.11 -1.18 -21.01
N TYR A 198 3.63 -0.87 -19.80
CA TYR A 198 2.20 -0.73 -19.50
C TYR A 198 1.68 0.70 -19.66
N ASN A 199 2.49 1.60 -20.22
CA ASN A 199 2.14 3.00 -20.47
C ASN A 199 1.63 3.71 -19.21
N ILE A 200 2.24 3.43 -18.05
CA ILE A 200 1.91 4.12 -16.81
C ILE A 200 2.17 5.62 -16.99
N THR A 201 1.15 6.44 -16.78
CA THR A 201 1.25 7.89 -16.89
C THR A 201 1.58 8.56 -15.57
N ASN A 202 1.10 7.97 -14.47
CA ASN A 202 1.24 8.54 -13.13
C ASN A 202 1.67 7.48 -12.12
N VAL A 203 2.77 7.75 -11.46
CA VAL A 203 3.33 6.92 -10.37
C VAL A 203 3.07 7.63 -9.05
N ILE A 204 2.08 7.15 -8.30
CA ILE A 204 1.73 7.68 -6.99
C ILE A 204 2.16 6.68 -5.91
N ARG A 205 3.00 7.12 -4.95
CA ARG A 205 3.59 6.21 -3.96
C ARG A 205 4.04 6.93 -2.68
N GLY A 206 4.54 6.21 -1.70
CA GLY A 206 5.09 6.77 -0.48
C GLY A 206 6.33 7.62 -0.71
N ASP A 207 6.53 8.62 0.11
CA ASP A 207 7.63 9.59 0.00
C ASP A 207 9.00 9.03 0.37
N ASP A 208 9.07 7.86 0.97
CA ASP A 208 10.30 7.08 1.16
C ASP A 208 10.94 6.62 -0.15
N HIS A 209 10.20 6.66 -1.27
CA HIS A 209 10.69 6.37 -2.61
C HIS A 209 11.21 7.59 -3.39
N THR A 210 11.27 8.77 -2.80
CA THR A 210 11.65 10.01 -3.53
C THR A 210 13.03 9.91 -4.19
N SER A 211 14.04 9.39 -3.47
CA SER A 211 15.39 9.17 -4.04
C SER A 211 15.39 8.11 -5.14
N ASN A 212 14.58 7.06 -4.99
CA ASN A 212 14.42 6.03 -6.02
C ASN A 212 13.83 6.61 -7.30
N THR A 213 12.94 7.60 -7.20
CA THR A 213 12.34 8.27 -8.36
C THR A 213 13.39 8.95 -9.23
N ALA A 214 14.33 9.66 -8.63
CA ALA A 214 15.41 10.32 -9.39
C ALA A 214 16.22 9.30 -10.22
N VAL A 215 16.56 8.18 -9.61
CA VAL A 215 17.28 7.08 -10.28
C VAL A 215 16.40 6.43 -11.38
N GLN A 216 15.13 6.19 -11.10
CA GLN A 216 14.20 5.59 -12.07
C GLN A 216 13.95 6.50 -13.27
N ILE A 217 13.87 7.81 -13.10
CA ILE A 217 13.76 8.76 -14.22
C ILE A 217 14.98 8.63 -15.15
N GLU A 218 16.19 8.49 -14.62
CA GLU A 218 17.39 8.25 -15.45
C GLU A 218 17.32 6.92 -16.21
N ILE A 219 16.84 5.86 -15.56
CA ILE A 219 16.67 4.55 -16.19
C ILE A 219 15.60 4.64 -17.30
N ILE A 220 14.45 5.25 -17.01
CA ILE A 220 13.37 5.45 -17.97
C ILE A 220 13.87 6.22 -19.20
N ASN A 221 14.60 7.32 -18.98
CA ASN A 221 15.16 8.13 -20.06
C ASN A 221 16.20 7.35 -20.91
N ALA A 222 16.91 6.41 -20.32
CA ALA A 222 17.85 5.55 -21.04
C ALA A 222 17.15 4.47 -21.86
N ILE A 223 15.97 4.04 -21.46
CA ILE A 223 15.18 3.01 -22.16
C ILE A 223 14.34 3.64 -23.28
N ASP A 224 13.51 4.63 -22.97
CA ASP A 224 12.49 5.12 -23.92
C ASP A 224 12.07 6.57 -23.65
N LYS A 225 12.79 7.45 -23.16
CA LYS A 225 12.44 8.89 -22.97
C LYS A 225 10.94 9.18 -22.67
N ASN A 226 10.26 8.22 -22.06
CA ASN A 226 8.84 8.33 -21.72
C ASN A 226 8.66 9.31 -20.55
N ARG A 227 7.60 10.14 -20.60
CA ARG A 227 7.32 11.09 -19.53
C ARG A 227 6.29 10.52 -18.56
N ILE A 228 6.76 10.00 -17.44
CA ILE A 228 5.92 9.58 -16.32
C ILE A 228 5.85 10.73 -15.31
N THR A 229 4.66 11.02 -14.83
CA THR A 229 4.44 12.00 -13.77
C THR A 229 4.46 11.30 -12.40
N PHE A 230 5.10 11.91 -11.42
CA PHE A 230 5.26 11.33 -10.08
C PHE A 230 4.48 12.13 -9.03
N ALA A 231 4.02 11.44 -8.01
CA ALA A 231 3.43 12.01 -6.80
C ALA A 231 3.87 11.22 -5.57
N HIS A 232 4.42 11.91 -4.57
CA HIS A 232 4.92 11.28 -3.35
C HIS A 232 4.11 11.74 -2.14
N HIS A 233 3.19 10.87 -1.67
CA HIS A 233 2.40 11.14 -0.47
C HIS A 233 3.17 10.75 0.81
N ALA A 234 2.90 11.45 1.90
CA ALA A 234 3.46 11.11 3.19
C ALA A 234 2.98 9.74 3.69
N LEU A 235 3.87 9.02 4.37
CA LEU A 235 3.53 7.74 4.99
C LEU A 235 2.59 7.93 6.18
N LEU A 236 1.73 6.94 6.42
CA LEU A 236 0.93 6.89 7.63
C LEU A 236 1.78 6.42 8.82
N LYS A 237 1.49 6.98 9.99
CA LYS A 237 2.12 6.59 11.25
C LYS A 237 1.07 6.04 12.21
N ALA A 238 1.49 5.15 13.11
CA ALA A 238 0.67 4.76 14.26
C ALA A 238 0.51 5.94 15.23
N SER A 239 -0.46 5.87 16.13
CA SER A 239 -0.65 6.86 17.22
C SER A 239 0.62 7.07 18.05
N SER A 240 1.43 6.02 18.26
CA SER A 240 2.76 6.09 18.89
C SER A 240 3.79 6.94 18.13
N GLY A 241 3.52 7.31 16.87
CA GLY A 241 4.45 7.98 15.97
C GLY A 241 5.37 7.02 15.18
N ASP A 242 5.30 5.72 15.42
CA ASP A 242 6.06 4.71 14.71
C ASP A 242 5.51 4.45 13.31
N LYS A 243 6.37 3.93 12.40
CA LYS A 243 5.92 3.47 11.09
C LYS A 243 5.01 2.25 11.25
N LEU A 244 3.89 2.21 10.51
CA LEU A 244 2.93 1.09 10.52
C LEU A 244 3.55 -0.26 10.11
N SER A 245 4.70 -0.25 9.46
CA SER A 245 5.39 -1.45 8.98
C SER A 245 6.29 -2.16 10.01
N LYS A 246 6.39 -1.66 11.26
CA LYS A 246 7.16 -2.36 12.30
C LYS A 246 6.43 -3.64 12.73
N ARG A 247 7.16 -4.76 12.74
CA ARG A 247 6.68 -6.15 12.79
C ARG A 247 5.77 -6.52 13.98
N ASP A 248 5.74 -5.76 15.05
CA ASP A 248 5.08 -6.15 16.30
C ASP A 248 3.66 -5.59 16.48
N ASN A 249 3.17 -4.67 15.60
CA ASN A 249 1.83 -4.07 15.70
C ASN A 249 1.19 -3.76 14.33
N VAL A 250 1.48 -4.55 13.29
CA VAL A 250 0.87 -4.32 11.97
C VAL A 250 -0.55 -4.87 11.98
N ILE A 251 -1.52 -3.99 12.18
CA ILE A 251 -2.92 -4.34 11.96
C ILE A 251 -3.13 -4.50 10.45
N SER A 252 -3.28 -5.74 10.01
CA SER A 252 -3.51 -6.08 8.60
C SER A 252 -4.97 -5.88 8.22
N ILE A 253 -5.25 -5.75 6.92
CA ILE A 253 -6.62 -5.75 6.40
C ILE A 253 -7.36 -7.03 6.76
N ASP A 254 -6.67 -8.17 6.72
CA ASP A 254 -7.21 -9.46 7.16
C ASP A 254 -7.70 -9.43 8.63
N SER A 255 -6.99 -8.71 9.52
CA SER A 255 -7.42 -8.58 10.92
C SER A 255 -8.65 -7.69 11.06
N PHE A 256 -8.78 -6.60 10.30
CA PHE A 256 -10.00 -5.77 10.31
C PHE A 256 -11.20 -6.56 9.80
N ARG A 257 -11.05 -7.30 8.71
CA ARG A 257 -12.10 -8.17 8.19
C ARG A 257 -12.53 -9.23 9.20
N LYS A 258 -11.57 -9.89 9.88
CA LYS A 258 -11.86 -10.87 10.95
C LYS A 258 -12.51 -10.25 12.18
N SER A 259 -12.26 -8.97 12.42
CA SER A 259 -12.90 -8.19 13.48
C SER A 259 -14.21 -7.54 13.02
N ASN A 260 -14.71 -7.93 11.84
CA ASN A 260 -16.00 -7.52 11.29
C ASN A 260 -16.13 -6.01 11.04
N PHE A 261 -15.03 -5.37 10.61
CA PHE A 261 -15.08 -4.00 10.13
C PHE A 261 -15.70 -3.93 8.75
N GLU A 262 -16.46 -2.87 8.49
CA GLU A 262 -17.07 -2.60 7.19
C GLU A 262 -16.05 -1.92 6.25
N PRO A 263 -15.96 -2.37 4.97
CA PRO A 263 -15.03 -1.80 3.99
C PRO A 263 -15.13 -0.28 3.85
N LEU A 264 -16.36 0.25 3.81
CA LEU A 264 -16.59 1.68 3.60
C LEU A 264 -16.06 2.55 4.75
N ALA A 265 -16.07 2.03 5.99
CA ALA A 265 -15.48 2.74 7.14
C ALA A 265 -13.95 2.88 6.96
N ILE A 266 -13.28 1.82 6.52
CA ILE A 266 -11.84 1.81 6.24
C ILE A 266 -11.51 2.76 5.09
N LEU A 267 -12.27 2.69 3.98
CA LEU A 267 -12.06 3.54 2.81
C LEU A 267 -12.31 5.02 3.14
N SER A 268 -13.35 5.33 3.93
CA SER A 268 -13.64 6.71 4.37
C SER A 268 -12.49 7.30 5.18
N LEU A 269 -11.92 6.51 6.11
CA LEU A 269 -10.73 6.93 6.86
C LEU A 269 -9.55 7.16 5.93
N LEU A 270 -9.22 6.18 5.08
CA LEU A 270 -8.01 6.23 4.26
C LEU A 270 -8.06 7.30 3.15
N ALA A 271 -9.26 7.66 2.68
CA ALA A 271 -9.46 8.72 1.70
C ALA A 271 -9.26 10.12 2.30
N THR A 272 -9.54 10.29 3.60
CA THR A 272 -9.53 11.61 4.26
C THR A 272 -8.36 11.84 5.20
N ILE A 273 -7.77 10.76 5.74
CA ILE A 273 -6.61 10.89 6.64
C ILE A 273 -5.40 11.52 5.94
N GLY A 274 -4.78 12.49 6.59
CA GLY A 274 -3.66 13.23 6.00
C GLY A 274 -4.07 14.07 4.79
N THR A 275 -5.31 14.53 4.76
CA THR A 275 -5.81 15.55 3.84
C THR A 275 -6.27 16.78 4.63
N SER A 276 -6.71 17.84 3.94
CA SER A 276 -7.35 19.00 4.55
C SER A 276 -8.84 18.79 4.88
N GLN A 277 -9.39 17.60 4.59
CA GLN A 277 -10.79 17.26 4.83
C GLN A 277 -11.00 16.71 6.24
N SER A 278 -12.22 16.88 6.77
CA SER A 278 -12.65 16.22 8.01
C SER A 278 -12.73 14.71 7.82
N ILE A 279 -12.33 13.96 8.86
CA ILE A 279 -12.49 12.51 8.87
C ILE A 279 -13.93 12.17 9.20
N GLU A 280 -14.70 11.78 8.18
CA GLU A 280 -16.11 11.48 8.29
C GLU A 280 -16.43 10.22 7.48
N LEU A 281 -17.47 9.49 7.92
CA LEU A 281 -18.00 8.38 7.14
C LEU A 281 -18.65 8.91 5.86
N LYS A 282 -18.23 8.39 4.73
CA LYS A 282 -18.85 8.66 3.43
C LYS A 282 -20.07 7.74 3.20
N ASP A 283 -21.03 8.19 2.43
CA ASP A 283 -22.24 7.41 2.20
C ASP A 283 -22.05 6.29 1.18
N SER A 284 -21.06 6.43 0.31
CA SER A 284 -20.73 5.42 -0.70
C SER A 284 -19.30 5.59 -1.25
N ILE A 285 -18.84 4.55 -1.93
CA ILE A 285 -17.56 4.60 -2.67
C ILE A 285 -17.61 5.65 -3.81
N ASN A 286 -18.79 5.86 -4.43
CA ASN A 286 -18.99 6.87 -5.46
C ASN A 286 -18.84 8.30 -4.90
N GLN A 287 -19.26 8.54 -3.65
CA GLN A 287 -19.01 9.81 -2.99
C GLN A 287 -17.51 10.01 -2.76
N ILE A 288 -16.79 8.98 -2.32
CA ILE A 288 -15.34 9.05 -2.16
C ILE A 288 -14.66 9.43 -3.48
N ILE A 289 -15.07 8.80 -4.59
CA ILE A 289 -14.54 9.11 -5.93
C ILE A 289 -14.83 10.56 -6.31
N SER A 290 -16.07 11.02 -6.14
CA SER A 290 -16.48 12.36 -6.56
C SER A 290 -15.84 13.50 -5.76
N GLU A 291 -15.51 13.24 -4.50
CA GLU A 291 -14.90 14.23 -3.60
C GLU A 291 -13.36 14.18 -3.62
N PHE A 292 -12.77 13.13 -4.21
CA PHE A 292 -11.32 12.96 -4.21
C PHE A 292 -10.62 14.04 -5.06
N LYS A 293 -9.61 14.67 -4.45
CA LYS A 293 -8.71 15.61 -5.11
C LYS A 293 -7.28 15.34 -4.61
N LEU A 294 -6.39 15.00 -5.53
CA LEU A 294 -5.00 14.67 -5.19
C LEU A 294 -4.32 15.80 -4.40
N GLU A 295 -4.61 17.05 -4.76
CA GLU A 295 -4.01 18.26 -4.20
C GLU A 295 -4.38 18.49 -2.72
N THR A 296 -5.42 17.82 -2.22
CA THR A 296 -5.80 17.90 -0.80
C THR A 296 -4.92 17.04 0.10
N ILE A 297 -4.14 16.12 -0.47
CA ILE A 297 -3.25 15.24 0.28
C ILE A 297 -2.06 16.03 0.82
N SER A 298 -1.92 16.01 2.15
CA SER A 298 -0.81 16.65 2.85
C SER A 298 0.52 15.92 2.61
N THR A 299 1.60 16.69 2.56
CA THR A 299 2.97 16.17 2.59
C THR A 299 3.43 15.80 4.01
N SER A 300 2.60 16.07 5.03
CA SER A 300 2.85 15.65 6.41
C SER A 300 2.20 14.32 6.73
N PRO A 301 2.84 13.45 7.55
CA PRO A 301 2.30 12.15 7.91
C PRO A 301 0.96 12.23 8.64
N GLY A 302 -0.06 11.51 8.15
CA GLY A 302 -1.30 11.28 8.89
C GLY A 302 -1.07 10.24 10.00
N ARG A 303 -1.74 10.41 11.15
CA ARG A 303 -1.73 9.45 12.27
C ARG A 303 -3.02 8.64 12.30
N ILE A 304 -2.88 7.32 12.39
CA ILE A 304 -4.03 6.43 12.53
C ILE A 304 -4.31 6.22 14.01
N GLU A 305 -5.53 6.54 14.40
CA GLU A 305 -6.08 6.24 15.72
C GLU A 305 -7.17 5.18 15.55
N THR A 306 -7.03 4.06 16.25
CA THR A 306 -7.95 2.92 16.16
C THR A 306 -9.37 3.31 16.55
N ASP A 307 -9.50 4.19 17.55
CA ASP A 307 -10.78 4.67 18.05
C ASP A 307 -11.57 5.45 16.99
N VAL A 308 -10.86 6.21 16.15
CA VAL A 308 -11.49 6.93 15.02
C VAL A 308 -12.08 5.94 14.01
N LEU A 309 -11.33 4.88 13.67
CA LEU A 309 -11.83 3.86 12.76
C LEU A 309 -13.01 3.08 13.36
N SER A 310 -12.94 2.73 14.65
CA SER A 310 -14.06 2.09 15.37
C SER A 310 -15.31 2.95 15.38
N ALA A 311 -15.16 4.26 15.60
CA ALA A 311 -16.29 5.20 15.55
C ALA A 311 -16.90 5.31 14.14
N LEU A 312 -16.08 5.30 13.08
CA LEU A 312 -16.57 5.26 11.69
C LEU A 312 -17.30 3.95 11.40
N ASN A 313 -16.78 2.82 11.90
CA ASN A 313 -17.40 1.51 11.71
C ASN A 313 -18.77 1.44 12.39
N LYS A 314 -18.86 1.90 13.63
CA LYS A 314 -20.14 2.00 14.35
C LYS A 314 -21.16 2.83 13.57
N LYS A 315 -20.77 4.01 13.07
CA LYS A 315 -21.65 4.84 12.23
C LYS A 315 -22.08 4.12 10.95
N GLN A 316 -21.20 3.32 10.34
CA GLN A 316 -21.54 2.55 9.15
C GLN A 316 -22.58 1.49 9.49
N VAL A 317 -22.38 0.69 10.53
CA VAL A 317 -23.32 -0.34 10.97
C VAL A 317 -24.71 0.26 11.25
N GLN A 318 -24.76 1.42 11.91
CA GLN A 318 -26.01 2.12 12.20
C GLN A 318 -26.77 2.58 10.94
N LYS A 319 -26.08 2.80 9.83
CA LYS A 319 -26.67 3.20 8.53
C LYS A 319 -27.14 2.00 7.68
N LEU A 320 -26.63 0.79 7.93
CA LEU A 320 -26.98 -0.39 7.14
C LEU A 320 -28.46 -0.73 7.26
N ASN A 321 -29.16 -0.86 6.12
CA ASN A 321 -30.52 -1.32 6.08
C ASN A 321 -30.56 -2.85 6.25
N PHE A 322 -31.72 -3.40 6.61
CA PHE A 322 -31.89 -4.84 6.79
C PHE A 322 -31.51 -5.63 5.52
N ASP A 323 -31.88 -5.11 4.35
CA ASP A 323 -31.56 -5.76 3.07
C ASP A 323 -30.05 -5.86 2.82
N ASP A 324 -29.26 -4.88 3.27
CA ASP A 324 -27.79 -4.88 3.11
C ASP A 324 -27.11 -5.99 3.92
N VAL A 325 -27.74 -6.42 5.01
CA VAL A 325 -27.18 -7.38 5.98
C VAL A 325 -27.98 -8.67 6.12
N ARG A 326 -29.10 -8.81 5.42
CA ARG A 326 -30.06 -9.93 5.55
C ARG A 326 -29.39 -11.30 5.56
N GLU A 327 -28.54 -11.58 4.58
CA GLU A 327 -27.86 -12.89 4.49
C GLU A 327 -26.85 -13.09 5.63
N ARG A 328 -26.18 -12.04 6.08
CA ARG A 328 -25.26 -12.11 7.23
C ARG A 328 -26.06 -12.39 8.52
N LEU A 329 -27.14 -11.66 8.73
CA LEU A 329 -28.02 -11.83 9.90
C LEU A 329 -28.62 -13.25 9.95
N LYS A 330 -29.10 -13.76 8.82
CA LYS A 330 -29.63 -15.12 8.70
C LYS A 330 -28.58 -16.19 9.06
N ASN A 331 -27.32 -15.98 8.66
CA ASN A 331 -26.22 -16.88 9.02
C ASN A 331 -25.86 -16.83 10.51
N ILE A 332 -26.16 -15.70 11.18
CA ILE A 332 -25.93 -15.53 12.62
C ILE A 332 -27.08 -16.18 13.41
N ASP A 333 -28.32 -15.82 13.07
CA ASP A 333 -29.54 -16.39 13.69
C ASP A 333 -30.74 -16.10 12.78
N GLU A 334 -31.46 -17.18 12.37
CA GLU A 334 -32.62 -17.09 11.49
C GLU A 334 -33.82 -16.34 12.09
N LYS A 335 -33.83 -16.13 13.42
CA LYS A 335 -34.87 -15.37 14.12
C LYS A 335 -34.73 -13.89 14.02
N ILE A 336 -33.59 -13.39 13.53
CA ILE A 336 -33.33 -11.97 13.38
C ILE A 336 -34.09 -11.44 12.16
N ASP A 337 -35.19 -10.76 12.41
CA ASP A 337 -35.97 -10.05 11.40
C ASP A 337 -35.63 -8.58 11.27
N GLU A 338 -36.27 -7.90 10.32
CA GLU A 338 -36.06 -6.46 10.09
C GLU A 338 -36.41 -5.61 11.29
N LYS A 339 -37.47 -5.96 12.01
CA LYS A 339 -37.91 -5.22 13.21
C LYS A 339 -36.85 -5.30 14.30
N PHE A 340 -36.34 -6.50 14.56
CA PHE A 340 -35.27 -6.71 15.53
C PHE A 340 -34.00 -5.97 15.15
N TRP A 341 -33.57 -6.08 13.87
CA TRP A 341 -32.40 -5.34 13.36
C TRP A 341 -32.53 -3.83 13.56
N ASN A 342 -33.65 -3.25 13.14
CA ASN A 342 -33.87 -1.81 13.25
C ASN A 342 -33.92 -1.32 14.70
N MET A 343 -34.36 -2.15 15.64
CA MET A 343 -34.40 -1.83 17.06
C MET A 343 -33.00 -1.77 17.69
N ILE A 344 -32.09 -2.66 17.29
CA ILE A 344 -30.82 -2.81 18.00
C ILE A 344 -29.60 -2.24 17.27
N ARG A 345 -29.66 -2.00 15.94
CA ARG A 345 -28.49 -1.59 15.14
C ARG A 345 -27.80 -0.33 15.66
N SER A 346 -28.52 0.58 16.30
CA SER A 346 -27.98 1.80 16.92
C SER A 346 -27.00 1.52 18.07
N ASN A 347 -27.08 0.34 18.69
CA ASN A 347 -26.25 -0.08 19.80
C ASN A 347 -25.06 -0.96 19.37
N LEU A 348 -24.98 -1.31 18.06
CA LEU A 348 -23.97 -2.22 17.55
C LEU A 348 -22.73 -1.48 17.08
N GLU A 349 -21.57 -2.07 17.32
CA GLU A 349 -20.28 -1.64 16.75
C GLU A 349 -19.92 -2.43 15.49
N THR A 350 -20.40 -3.69 15.39
CA THR A 350 -20.27 -4.58 14.23
C THR A 350 -21.61 -5.29 13.99
N VAL A 351 -21.86 -5.74 12.77
CA VAL A 351 -23.08 -6.50 12.44
C VAL A 351 -23.17 -7.78 13.28
N GLU A 352 -22.06 -8.45 13.49
CA GLU A 352 -21.98 -9.70 14.26
C GLU A 352 -22.29 -9.52 15.75
N GLY A 353 -22.18 -8.30 16.25
CA GLY A 353 -22.60 -7.93 17.62
C GLY A 353 -24.09 -8.22 17.89
N VAL A 354 -24.92 -8.34 16.84
CA VAL A 354 -26.34 -8.74 16.94
C VAL A 354 -26.50 -10.08 17.64
N LYS A 355 -25.51 -10.98 17.56
CA LYS A 355 -25.56 -12.31 18.19
C LYS A 355 -25.80 -12.23 19.70
N GLN A 356 -25.15 -11.32 20.39
CA GLN A 356 -25.33 -11.16 21.82
C GLN A 356 -26.78 -10.76 22.18
N TRP A 357 -27.36 -9.87 21.37
CA TRP A 357 -28.74 -9.43 21.55
C TRP A 357 -29.75 -10.54 21.23
N SER A 358 -29.51 -11.31 20.14
CA SER A 358 -30.37 -12.45 19.80
C SER A 358 -30.34 -13.51 20.92
N ASP A 359 -29.16 -13.78 21.49
CA ASP A 359 -29.00 -14.73 22.59
C ASP A 359 -29.81 -14.32 23.84
N ILE A 360 -29.82 -13.00 24.14
CA ILE A 360 -30.59 -12.46 25.27
C ILE A 360 -32.10 -12.55 24.99
N VAL A 361 -32.55 -12.11 23.82
CA VAL A 361 -33.98 -11.94 23.53
C VAL A 361 -34.65 -13.24 23.16
N PHE A 362 -34.01 -14.07 22.32
CA PHE A 362 -34.64 -15.27 21.78
C PHE A 362 -34.32 -16.57 22.57
N TYR A 363 -33.22 -16.55 23.34
CA TYR A 363 -32.76 -17.77 24.02
C TYR A 363 -32.64 -17.61 25.53
N SER A 364 -33.10 -16.46 26.08
CA SER A 364 -33.13 -16.18 27.52
C SER A 364 -31.78 -16.46 28.20
N LYS A 365 -30.69 -16.02 27.58
CA LYS A 365 -29.36 -16.23 28.15
C LYS A 365 -29.26 -15.55 29.51
N ILE A 366 -29.08 -16.37 30.55
CA ILE A 366 -28.88 -15.84 31.92
C ILE A 366 -27.49 -15.21 31.95
N ILE A 367 -27.46 -13.89 32.23
CA ILE A 367 -26.21 -13.14 32.44
C ILE A 367 -25.95 -13.11 33.94
N GLU A 368 -24.80 -13.57 34.38
CA GLU A 368 -24.35 -13.33 35.76
C GLU A 368 -24.05 -11.84 35.91
N VAL A 369 -24.77 -11.18 36.81
CA VAL A 369 -24.63 -9.78 37.07
C VAL A 369 -23.84 -9.60 38.36
N GLU A 370 -22.76 -8.83 38.32
CA GLU A 370 -21.91 -8.56 39.49
C GLU A 370 -22.66 -7.72 40.55
N ASP A 371 -23.45 -6.73 40.13
CA ASP A 371 -24.22 -5.86 40.99
C ASP A 371 -25.73 -6.16 40.96
N LYS A 372 -26.14 -7.11 41.80
CA LYS A 372 -27.54 -7.52 41.90
C LYS A 372 -28.45 -6.46 42.50
N GLU A 373 -27.92 -5.59 43.39
CA GLU A 373 -28.69 -4.50 44.04
C GLU A 373 -28.99 -3.39 43.03
N TYR A 374 -28.01 -3.06 42.18
CA TYR A 374 -28.24 -2.09 41.10
C TYR A 374 -29.34 -2.56 40.15
N ILE A 375 -29.25 -3.83 39.68
CA ILE A 375 -30.27 -4.39 38.79
C ILE A 375 -31.66 -4.38 39.44
N LYS A 376 -31.77 -4.74 40.73
CA LYS A 376 -33.04 -4.72 41.44
C LYS A 376 -33.63 -3.30 41.50
N SER A 377 -32.80 -2.29 41.82
CA SER A 377 -33.22 -0.90 41.83
C SER A 377 -33.59 -0.38 40.42
N ALA A 378 -32.86 -0.79 39.38
CA ALA A 378 -33.19 -0.47 37.99
C ALA A 378 -34.52 -1.07 37.56
N MET A 379 -34.79 -2.33 37.94
CA MET A 379 -36.09 -2.99 37.64
C MET A 379 -37.29 -2.28 38.24
N GLU A 380 -37.14 -1.61 39.38
CA GLU A 380 -38.22 -0.82 40.00
C GLU A 380 -38.56 0.45 39.19
N LEU A 381 -37.64 0.90 38.33
CA LEU A 381 -37.81 2.08 37.48
C LEU A 381 -38.36 1.74 36.09
N ILE A 382 -38.47 0.44 35.75
CA ILE A 382 -38.98 0.00 34.45
C ILE A 382 -40.50 0.22 34.41
N PRO A 383 -41.02 0.93 33.38
CA PRO A 383 -42.47 1.13 33.24
C PRO A 383 -43.20 -0.21 33.04
N ASN A 384 -44.49 -0.24 33.37
CA ASN A 384 -45.34 -1.38 33.13
C ASN A 384 -45.63 -1.61 31.62
N ASP A 385 -45.78 -2.86 31.21
CA ASP A 385 -46.20 -3.17 29.85
C ASP A 385 -47.52 -2.49 29.43
N PRO A 386 -47.69 -2.13 28.16
CA PRO A 386 -46.76 -2.36 27.01
C PRO A 386 -45.71 -1.28 26.89
N TRP A 387 -44.50 -1.71 26.55
CA TRP A 387 -43.42 -0.77 26.24
C TRP A 387 -43.49 -0.35 24.78
N ASP A 388 -43.32 0.93 24.49
CA ASP A 388 -43.25 1.53 23.16
C ASP A 388 -42.02 2.45 23.05
N GLU A 389 -41.90 3.14 21.93
CA GLU A 389 -40.78 4.05 21.66
C GLU A 389 -40.69 5.26 22.62
N ASN A 390 -41.71 5.48 23.47
CA ASN A 390 -41.81 6.57 24.44
C ASN A 390 -41.56 6.12 25.90
N THR A 391 -41.48 4.82 26.13
CA THR A 391 -41.21 4.19 27.44
C THR A 391 -39.78 3.66 27.52
#